data_81c15dfa642423f13fc3e2e2cfd99c7b
#
_entry.id   81c15dfa642423f13fc3e2e2cfd99c7b
#
_cell.length_a   1.000
_cell.length_b   1.000
_cell.length_c   1.000
_cell.angle_alpha   90.00
_cell.angle_beta   90.00
_cell.angle_gamma   90.00
#
_symmetry.space_group_name_H-M   'P 1'
#
loop_
_entity.id
_entity.type
_entity.pdbx_description
1 polymer ?
#
loop_
_entity_poly.entity_id
_entity_poly.type
_entity_poly.pdbx_seq_one_letter_code
_entity_poly.pdbx_strand_id
1 'polypeptide(L)'
;MRDVAVLGVGMHRFGKFPERSVTELCRDAVVAALADAGVQWREIEAVAAASSRFSGGKGWGLNGNDIVEDMGSTGVPVYNMSAGCAAGGNAFNVGYALVAGGIYDMILVVGGEKMPKGFIQTSGVEEETDPEFLRQRCVGMPGPAFWALLCRQRMEEFGTTEEQLAKVAVKAHQVAVHNEYARFRKEFSLEEVLGSALVSDPMPSRWTFSSS
;
A
#
# COMPACT_ATOMS: atom_id res chain seq x y z
N MET A 1 17.50 3.30 24.02
CA MET A 1 16.24 3.00 23.32
C MET A 1 15.73 1.70 23.91
N ARG A 2 14.42 1.57 24.10
CA ARG A 2 13.80 0.32 24.54
C ARG A 2 13.75 -0.69 23.40
N ASP A 3 13.71 -1.97 23.71
CA ASP A 3 13.35 -2.99 22.75
C ASP A 3 11.87 -2.85 22.39
N VAL A 4 11.53 -3.04 21.11
CA VAL A 4 10.17 -2.94 20.59
C VAL A 4 9.76 -4.28 20.02
N ALA A 5 8.58 -4.75 20.39
CA ALA A 5 8.00 -5.98 19.89
C ALA A 5 6.72 -5.69 19.09
N VAL A 6 6.46 -6.48 18.06
CA VAL A 6 5.16 -6.54 17.40
C VAL A 6 4.33 -7.56 18.19
N LEU A 7 3.26 -7.10 18.82
CA LEU A 7 2.40 -7.93 19.68
C LEU A 7 1.35 -8.69 18.88
N GLY A 8 0.85 -8.11 17.81
CA GLY A 8 -0.16 -8.74 16.97
C GLY A 8 -0.21 -8.13 15.58
N VAL A 9 -0.74 -8.90 14.65
CA VAL A 9 -0.89 -8.53 13.25
C VAL A 9 -2.31 -8.81 12.77
N GLY A 10 -2.80 -7.97 11.87
CA GLY A 10 -4.11 -8.14 11.26
C GLY A 10 -4.13 -7.60 9.86
N MET A 11 -4.91 -8.24 8.99
CA MET A 11 -5.03 -7.86 7.60
C MET A 11 -6.44 -8.12 7.09
N HIS A 12 -6.94 -7.22 6.27
CA HIS A 12 -8.11 -7.47 5.44
C HIS A 12 -7.67 -8.05 4.10
N ARG A 13 -8.46 -8.96 3.51
CA ARG A 13 -8.18 -9.55 2.21
C ARG A 13 -8.15 -8.48 1.12
N PHE A 14 -7.16 -8.54 0.23
CA PHE A 14 -7.09 -7.68 -0.94
C PHE A 14 -8.15 -8.03 -1.97
N GLY A 15 -8.85 -7.02 -2.50
CA GLY A 15 -9.94 -7.25 -3.45
C GLY A 15 -10.66 -5.98 -3.89
N LYS A 16 -11.84 -6.18 -4.46
CA LYS A 16 -12.76 -5.09 -4.83
C LYS A 16 -13.96 -5.13 -3.89
N PHE A 17 -14.14 -4.09 -3.11
CA PHE A 17 -15.22 -3.94 -2.12
C PHE A 17 -15.92 -2.58 -2.35
N PRO A 18 -16.68 -2.42 -3.45
CA PRO A 18 -17.26 -1.12 -3.81
C PRO A 18 -18.22 -0.57 -2.75
N GLU A 19 -18.90 -1.46 -2.03
CA GLU A 19 -19.90 -1.14 -1.00
C GLU A 19 -19.32 -0.82 0.37
N ARG A 20 -18.02 -1.05 0.59
CA ARG A 20 -17.37 -0.80 1.89
C ARG A 20 -16.47 0.42 1.83
N SER A 21 -16.43 1.19 2.90
CA SER A 21 -15.47 2.30 3.05
C SER A 21 -14.06 1.80 3.34
N VAL A 22 -13.05 2.65 3.12
CA VAL A 22 -11.66 2.32 3.51
C VAL A 22 -11.54 2.14 5.03
N THR A 23 -12.28 2.92 5.81
CA THR A 23 -12.32 2.82 7.27
C THR A 23 -12.82 1.45 7.72
N GLU A 24 -13.93 0.95 7.15
CA GLU A 24 -14.45 -0.37 7.47
C GLU A 24 -13.47 -1.51 7.13
N LEU A 25 -12.75 -1.41 5.98
CA LEU A 25 -11.74 -2.39 5.62
C LEU A 25 -10.56 -2.38 6.59
N CYS A 26 -10.12 -1.19 6.98
CA CYS A 26 -9.04 -1.02 7.96
C CYS A 26 -9.46 -1.45 9.36
N ARG A 27 -10.71 -1.18 9.77
CA ARG A 27 -11.26 -1.65 11.05
C ARG A 27 -11.16 -3.16 11.19
N ASP A 28 -11.52 -3.92 10.14
CA ASP A 28 -11.42 -5.38 10.19
C ASP A 28 -9.98 -5.83 10.47
N ALA A 29 -9.01 -5.18 9.83
CA ALA A 29 -7.59 -5.44 10.09
C ALA A 29 -7.18 -5.05 11.52
N VAL A 30 -7.66 -3.92 12.03
CA VAL A 30 -7.42 -3.47 13.42
C VAL A 30 -7.99 -4.47 14.42
N VAL A 31 -9.24 -4.88 14.23
CA VAL A 31 -9.89 -5.87 15.12
C VAL A 31 -9.12 -7.19 15.13
N ALA A 32 -8.67 -7.66 13.94
CA ALA A 32 -7.85 -8.87 13.85
C ALA A 32 -6.50 -8.70 14.56
N ALA A 33 -5.83 -7.56 14.43
CA ALA A 33 -4.55 -7.29 15.10
C ALA A 33 -4.68 -7.23 16.62
N LEU A 34 -5.74 -6.58 17.12
CA LEU A 34 -6.04 -6.53 18.56
C LEU A 34 -6.33 -7.92 19.14
N ALA A 35 -7.09 -8.73 18.39
CA ALA A 35 -7.39 -10.11 18.79
C ALA A 35 -6.13 -10.99 18.82
N ASP A 36 -5.26 -10.87 17.81
CA ASP A 36 -3.97 -11.59 17.75
C ASP A 36 -3.03 -11.18 18.89
N ALA A 37 -3.00 -9.88 19.22
CA ALA A 37 -2.23 -9.34 20.34
C ALA A 37 -2.81 -9.70 21.73
N GLY A 38 -4.08 -10.08 21.81
CA GLY A 38 -4.79 -10.22 23.09
C GLY A 38 -5.00 -8.90 23.82
N VAL A 39 -5.11 -7.77 23.08
CA VAL A 39 -5.17 -6.39 23.58
C VAL A 39 -6.54 -5.78 23.26
N GLN A 40 -7.03 -4.91 24.12
CA GLN A 40 -8.27 -4.17 23.89
C GLN A 40 -7.98 -2.79 23.29
N TRP A 41 -8.93 -2.26 22.51
CA TRP A 41 -8.81 -0.93 21.91
C TRP A 41 -8.46 0.18 22.91
N ARG A 42 -9.03 0.14 24.09
CA ARG A 42 -8.78 1.13 25.16
C ARG A 42 -7.34 1.14 25.70
N GLU A 43 -6.55 0.11 25.40
CA GLU A 43 -5.14 -0.02 25.82
C GLU A 43 -4.18 0.60 24.82
N ILE A 44 -4.69 0.97 23.64
CA ILE A 44 -3.89 1.67 22.62
C ILE A 44 -3.70 3.13 23.07
N GLU A 45 -2.45 3.57 23.08
CA GLU A 45 -2.04 4.91 23.54
C GLU A 45 -1.87 5.92 22.39
N ALA A 46 -1.64 5.45 21.17
CA ALA A 46 -1.58 6.27 19.96
C ALA A 46 -1.85 5.47 18.70
N VAL A 47 -2.25 6.16 17.64
CA VAL A 47 -2.47 5.57 16.32
C VAL A 47 -1.53 6.20 15.29
N ALA A 48 -0.73 5.38 14.61
CA ALA A 48 0.06 5.75 13.45
C ALA A 48 -0.65 5.25 12.18
N ALA A 49 -1.31 6.16 11.47
CA ALA A 49 -2.11 5.83 10.29
C ALA A 49 -1.40 6.19 8.99
N ALA A 50 -1.48 5.32 8.00
CA ALA A 50 -0.80 5.48 6.73
C ALA A 50 -1.74 5.41 5.53
N SER A 51 -1.51 6.31 4.59
CA SER A 51 -2.06 6.26 3.25
C SER A 51 -1.06 6.81 2.24
N SER A 52 -1.09 6.35 1.00
CA SER A 52 -0.19 6.89 -0.03
C SER A 52 -0.47 8.35 -0.32
N ARG A 53 -1.72 8.79 -0.16
CA ARG A 53 -2.17 10.16 -0.30
C ARG A 53 -3.11 10.57 0.82
N PHE A 54 -2.93 11.79 1.29
CA PHE A 54 -3.87 12.41 2.22
C PHE A 54 -5.08 12.91 1.40
N SER A 55 -6.15 12.14 1.36
CA SER A 55 -7.25 12.40 0.43
C SER A 55 -8.32 13.38 0.91
N GLY A 56 -8.12 14.04 2.05
CA GLY A 56 -9.03 15.09 2.52
C GLY A 56 -10.51 14.69 2.57
N GLY A 57 -10.84 13.46 2.95
CA GLY A 57 -12.24 13.02 3.13
C GLY A 57 -12.91 12.44 1.87
N LYS A 58 -12.19 12.18 0.80
CA LYS A 58 -12.77 11.57 -0.43
C LYS A 58 -12.82 10.03 -0.40
N GLY A 59 -12.61 9.40 0.75
CA GLY A 59 -12.80 7.95 0.93
C GLY A 59 -11.80 7.05 0.19
N TRP A 60 -10.72 7.63 -0.33
CA TRP A 60 -9.70 6.88 -1.04
C TRP A 60 -8.59 6.37 -0.11
N GLY A 61 -8.00 7.26 0.68
CA GLY A 61 -6.97 6.92 1.66
C GLY A 61 -7.53 6.92 3.07
N LEU A 62 -6.89 6.16 3.96
CA LEU A 62 -7.25 6.12 5.36
C LEU A 62 -6.85 7.44 6.05
N ASN A 63 -7.78 7.97 6.84
CA ASN A 63 -7.50 8.94 7.88
C ASN A 63 -7.60 8.24 9.24
N GLY A 64 -6.56 8.31 10.04
CA GLY A 64 -6.53 7.64 11.35
C GLY A 64 -7.58 8.17 12.33
N ASN A 65 -8.04 9.40 12.17
CA ASN A 65 -9.15 9.92 12.99
C ASN A 65 -10.45 9.14 12.71
N ASP A 66 -10.69 8.74 11.46
CA ASP A 66 -11.88 7.94 11.11
C ASP A 66 -11.85 6.57 11.78
N ILE A 67 -10.67 5.97 11.97
CA ILE A 67 -10.50 4.73 12.75
C ILE A 67 -10.81 4.96 14.22
N VAL A 68 -10.31 6.05 14.80
CA VAL A 68 -10.58 6.36 16.21
C VAL A 68 -12.07 6.62 16.46
N GLU A 69 -12.75 7.31 15.55
CA GLU A 69 -14.20 7.50 15.64
C GLU A 69 -14.97 6.19 15.53
N ASP A 70 -14.60 5.34 14.58
CA ASP A 70 -15.28 4.06 14.31
C ASP A 70 -15.05 3.02 15.43
N MET A 71 -13.85 2.98 16.00
CA MET A 71 -13.49 2.08 17.11
C MET A 71 -13.95 2.59 18.48
N GLY A 72 -14.33 3.85 18.57
CA GLY A 72 -14.70 4.56 19.79
C GLY A 72 -13.61 5.52 20.25
N SER A 73 -14.00 6.79 20.44
CA SER A 73 -13.10 7.89 20.78
C SER A 73 -12.55 7.73 22.21
N THR A 74 -11.28 7.40 22.32
CA THR A 74 -10.54 7.23 23.58
C THR A 74 -9.66 8.43 23.93
N GLY A 75 -9.58 9.42 23.04
CA GLY A 75 -8.70 10.59 23.18
C GLY A 75 -7.24 10.32 22.79
N VAL A 76 -6.94 9.20 22.16
CA VAL A 76 -5.60 8.86 21.69
C VAL A 76 -5.12 9.81 20.59
N PRO A 77 -3.85 10.26 20.61
CA PRO A 77 -3.28 11.02 19.52
C PRO A 77 -3.16 10.20 18.25
N VAL A 78 -3.36 10.87 17.09
CA VAL A 78 -3.31 10.27 15.77
C VAL A 78 -2.20 10.92 14.96
N TYR A 79 -1.31 10.10 14.43
CA TYR A 79 -0.26 10.48 13.51
C TYR A 79 -0.63 10.01 12.10
N ASN A 80 -1.10 10.92 11.26
CA ASN A 80 -1.41 10.62 9.86
C ASN A 80 -0.19 10.84 8.99
N MET A 81 0.20 9.82 8.20
CA MET A 81 1.38 9.85 7.35
C MET A 81 1.05 9.56 5.91
N SER A 82 1.68 10.31 5.01
CA SER A 82 1.59 10.09 3.58
C SER A 82 3.00 10.07 2.98
N ALA A 83 3.34 8.97 2.32
CA ALA A 83 4.66 8.79 1.71
C ALA A 83 4.57 7.93 0.43
N GLY A 84 3.51 8.10 -0.36
CA GLY A 84 3.28 7.27 -1.54
C GLY A 84 3.27 5.78 -1.19
N CYS A 85 3.91 4.96 -2.00
CA CYS A 85 4.01 3.51 -1.79
C CYS A 85 4.77 3.12 -0.50
N ALA A 86 5.55 4.03 0.09
CA ALA A 86 6.30 3.81 1.32
C ALA A 86 5.52 4.18 2.60
N ALA A 87 4.26 4.61 2.49
CA ALA A 87 3.48 5.13 3.62
C ALA A 87 3.38 4.14 4.78
N GLY A 88 3.13 2.86 4.51
CA GLY A 88 3.04 1.83 5.54
C GLY A 88 4.37 1.63 6.30
N GLY A 89 5.48 1.57 5.59
CA GLY A 89 6.82 1.50 6.20
C GLY A 89 7.16 2.75 7.02
N ASN A 90 6.74 3.93 6.55
CA ASN A 90 6.93 5.19 7.27
C ASN A 90 6.13 5.22 8.58
N ALA A 91 4.86 4.79 8.54
CA ALA A 91 4.04 4.68 9.75
C ALA A 91 4.62 3.69 10.76
N PHE A 92 5.12 2.56 10.28
CA PHE A 92 5.79 1.58 11.13
C PHE A 92 7.04 2.15 11.78
N ASN A 93 7.88 2.86 11.03
CA ASN A 93 9.09 3.52 11.56
C ASN A 93 8.75 4.57 12.62
N VAL A 94 7.70 5.37 12.41
CA VAL A 94 7.24 6.36 13.39
C VAL A 94 6.73 5.66 14.64
N GLY A 95 5.88 4.63 14.52
CA GLY A 95 5.42 3.82 15.64
C GLY A 95 6.58 3.20 16.43
N TYR A 96 7.53 2.60 15.72
CA TYR A 96 8.74 2.08 16.33
C TYR A 96 9.52 3.15 17.11
N ALA A 97 9.77 4.30 16.51
CA ALA A 97 10.52 5.39 17.13
C ALA A 97 9.85 5.93 18.40
N LEU A 98 8.52 6.05 18.39
CA LEU A 98 7.75 6.54 19.53
C LEU A 98 7.77 5.57 20.70
N VAL A 99 7.67 4.25 20.44
CA VAL A 99 7.78 3.22 21.49
C VAL A 99 9.23 3.08 21.96
N ALA A 100 10.21 3.00 21.06
CA ALA A 100 11.63 2.91 21.40
C ALA A 100 12.11 4.12 22.21
N GLY A 101 11.57 5.30 21.91
CA GLY A 101 11.82 6.54 22.64
C GLY A 101 11.12 6.64 23.98
N GLY A 102 10.19 5.73 24.29
CA GLY A 102 9.45 5.71 25.56
C GLY A 102 8.38 6.77 25.67
N ILE A 103 7.89 7.29 24.53
CA ILE A 103 6.77 8.25 24.51
C ILE A 103 5.45 7.51 24.77
N TYR A 104 5.32 6.32 24.18
CA TYR A 104 4.20 5.41 24.39
C TYR A 104 4.71 4.00 24.68
N ASP A 105 3.92 3.20 25.34
CA ASP A 105 4.22 1.78 25.56
C ASP A 105 3.53 0.90 24.51
N MET A 106 2.39 1.35 23.96
CA MET A 106 1.62 0.62 22.96
C MET A 106 1.02 1.52 21.89
N ILE A 107 1.34 1.22 20.64
CA ILE A 107 0.86 1.96 19.47
C ILE A 107 0.20 1.02 18.47
N LEU A 108 -0.94 1.44 17.92
CA LEU A 108 -1.50 0.83 16.72
C LEU A 108 -0.86 1.46 15.47
N VAL A 109 -0.33 0.62 14.58
CA VAL A 109 0.07 1.03 13.23
C VAL A 109 -0.95 0.46 12.25
N VAL A 110 -1.62 1.31 11.49
CA VAL A 110 -2.66 0.90 10.54
C VAL A 110 -2.50 1.64 9.21
N GLY A 111 -2.78 0.95 8.12
CA GLY A 111 -2.74 1.58 6.80
C GLY A 111 -3.73 0.93 5.85
N GLY A 112 -4.26 1.72 4.93
CA GLY A 112 -5.15 1.20 3.92
C GLY A 112 -5.56 2.23 2.89
N GLU A 113 -5.95 1.69 1.73
CA GLU A 113 -6.40 2.47 0.59
C GLU A 113 -7.46 1.73 -0.18
N LYS A 114 -8.40 2.49 -0.69
CA LYS A 114 -9.40 2.03 -1.64
C LYS A 114 -9.15 2.73 -2.95
N MET A 115 -8.25 2.18 -3.75
CA MET A 115 -7.80 2.79 -5.00
C MET A 115 -8.92 2.98 -6.00
N PRO A 116 -9.13 4.18 -6.56
CA PRO A 116 -10.14 4.41 -7.58
C PRO A 116 -9.74 3.71 -8.89
N LYS A 117 -10.73 3.47 -9.74
CA LYS A 117 -10.48 3.00 -11.10
C LYS A 117 -9.62 4.03 -11.83
N GLY A 118 -8.51 3.57 -12.42
CA GLY A 118 -7.61 4.48 -13.17
C GLY A 118 -6.64 5.26 -12.27
N PHE A 119 -6.34 4.79 -11.05
CA PHE A 119 -5.37 5.42 -10.14
C PHE A 119 -3.98 5.64 -10.77
N ILE A 120 -3.71 4.96 -11.86
CA ILE A 120 -2.51 5.11 -12.70
C ILE A 120 -2.50 6.48 -13.42
N GLN A 121 -3.65 7.09 -13.55
CA GLN A 121 -3.75 8.47 -14.01
C GLN A 121 -3.53 9.39 -12.81
N THR A 122 -2.50 10.18 -12.87
CA THR A 122 -2.29 11.30 -11.95
C THR A 122 -3.43 12.31 -12.17
N SER A 123 -4.50 12.19 -11.41
CA SER A 123 -5.65 13.09 -11.49
C SER A 123 -6.02 13.57 -10.10
N GLY A 124 -5.35 14.61 -9.65
CA GLY A 124 -5.79 15.43 -8.55
C GLY A 124 -6.01 16.85 -9.06
N VAL A 125 -7.12 17.45 -8.74
CA VAL A 125 -7.41 18.85 -9.11
C VAL A 125 -6.40 19.82 -8.49
N GLU A 126 -5.81 19.42 -7.37
CA GLU A 126 -4.77 20.17 -6.64
C GLU A 126 -3.40 20.15 -7.32
N GLU A 127 -3.21 19.25 -8.29
CA GLU A 127 -1.95 19.04 -8.99
C GLU A 127 -1.89 19.78 -10.33
N GLU A 128 -2.96 20.47 -10.75
CA GLU A 128 -3.01 21.15 -12.05
C GLU A 128 -2.00 22.30 -12.19
N THR A 129 -1.48 22.79 -11.08
CA THR A 129 -0.45 23.85 -11.05
C THR A 129 0.95 23.33 -10.74
N ASP A 130 1.11 22.04 -10.39
CA ASP A 130 2.42 21.45 -10.15
C ASP A 130 3.18 21.29 -11.49
N PRO A 131 4.38 21.90 -11.65
CA PRO A 131 5.13 21.80 -12.89
C PRO A 131 5.53 20.35 -13.24
N GLU A 132 5.81 19.50 -12.26
CA GLU A 132 6.17 18.10 -12.50
C GLU A 132 4.97 17.28 -12.97
N PHE A 133 3.82 17.49 -12.36
CA PHE A 133 2.57 16.91 -12.80
C PHE A 133 2.21 17.32 -14.23
N LEU A 134 2.36 18.61 -14.55
CA LEU A 134 2.11 19.13 -15.90
C LEU A 134 3.07 18.52 -16.94
N ARG A 135 4.35 18.35 -16.59
CA ARG A 135 5.32 17.67 -17.47
C ARG A 135 4.89 16.23 -17.75
N GLN A 136 4.57 15.46 -16.72
CA GLN A 136 4.12 14.07 -16.88
C GLN A 136 2.84 13.98 -17.71
N ARG A 137 1.90 14.88 -17.49
CA ARG A 137 0.65 14.95 -18.25
C ARG A 137 0.87 15.34 -19.72
N CYS A 138 1.73 16.33 -19.99
CA CYS A 138 2.05 16.77 -21.34
C CYS A 138 2.71 15.68 -22.18
N VAL A 139 3.54 14.84 -21.59
CA VAL A 139 4.18 13.69 -22.28
C VAL A 139 3.33 12.43 -22.25
N GLY A 140 2.14 12.46 -21.65
CA GLY A 140 1.25 11.30 -21.56
C GLY A 140 1.86 10.13 -20.76
N MET A 141 2.64 10.42 -19.72
CA MET A 141 3.40 9.44 -18.94
C MET A 141 2.65 9.01 -17.67
N PRO A 142 1.79 7.98 -17.70
CA PRO A 142 1.21 7.41 -16.49
C PRO A 142 2.28 6.68 -15.67
N GLY A 143 1.99 6.42 -14.37
CA GLY A 143 2.92 5.74 -13.48
C GLY A 143 3.62 4.50 -14.04
N PRO A 144 2.94 3.56 -14.70
CA PRO A 144 3.59 2.41 -15.35
C PRO A 144 4.61 2.78 -16.42
N ALA A 145 4.39 3.85 -17.18
CA ALA A 145 5.35 4.29 -18.20
C ALA A 145 6.66 4.78 -17.59
N PHE A 146 6.59 5.48 -16.45
CA PHE A 146 7.79 5.87 -15.70
C PHE A 146 8.62 4.63 -15.29
N TRP A 147 7.99 3.63 -14.72
CA TRP A 147 8.67 2.39 -14.34
C TRP A 147 9.19 1.60 -15.55
N ALA A 148 8.47 1.63 -16.66
CA ALA A 148 8.92 1.01 -17.91
C ALA A 148 10.22 1.65 -18.44
N LEU A 149 10.34 2.97 -18.36
CA LEU A 149 11.59 3.66 -18.71
C LEU A 149 12.76 3.22 -17.82
N LEU A 150 12.56 3.08 -16.52
CA LEU A 150 13.57 2.56 -15.60
C LEU A 150 13.95 1.10 -15.93
N CYS A 151 12.98 0.27 -16.31
CA CYS A 151 13.25 -1.09 -16.77
C CYS A 151 14.10 -1.07 -18.05
N ARG A 152 13.78 -0.22 -19.03
CA ARG A 152 14.57 -0.07 -20.25
C ARG A 152 15.99 0.39 -19.97
N GLN A 153 16.17 1.41 -19.16
CA GLN A 153 17.50 1.87 -18.74
C GLN A 153 18.30 0.72 -18.11
N ARG A 154 17.71 -0.03 -17.20
CA ARG A 154 18.37 -1.18 -16.60
C ARG A 154 18.76 -2.26 -17.62
N MET A 155 17.89 -2.52 -18.60
CA MET A 155 18.18 -3.48 -19.67
C MET A 155 19.36 -3.04 -20.53
N GLU A 156 19.44 -1.76 -20.85
CA GLU A 156 20.53 -1.19 -21.64
C GLU A 156 21.86 -1.16 -20.87
N GLU A 157 21.84 -0.73 -19.61
CA GLU A 157 23.05 -0.57 -18.79
C GLU A 157 23.62 -1.90 -18.28
N PHE A 158 22.75 -2.86 -17.93
CA PHE A 158 23.15 -4.10 -17.24
C PHE A 158 22.84 -5.38 -18.02
N GLY A 159 22.25 -5.28 -19.21
CA GLY A 159 21.87 -6.45 -20.01
C GLY A 159 20.75 -7.29 -19.37
N THR A 160 19.96 -6.71 -18.46
CA THR A 160 18.82 -7.39 -17.85
C THR A 160 17.79 -7.71 -18.93
N THR A 161 17.28 -8.94 -18.96
CA THR A 161 16.30 -9.38 -19.97
C THR A 161 14.87 -9.28 -19.48
N GLU A 162 13.91 -9.22 -20.40
CA GLU A 162 12.48 -9.27 -20.08
C GLU A 162 12.12 -10.55 -19.31
N GLU A 163 12.75 -11.68 -19.70
CA GLU A 163 12.58 -12.95 -19.02
C GLU A 163 12.99 -12.89 -17.53
N GLN A 164 14.14 -12.26 -17.25
CA GLN A 164 14.61 -12.12 -15.86
C GLN A 164 13.65 -11.29 -15.01
N LEU A 165 13.12 -10.21 -15.57
CA LEU A 165 12.13 -9.37 -14.89
C LEU A 165 10.78 -10.10 -14.75
N ALA A 166 10.33 -10.81 -15.78
CA ALA A 166 9.10 -11.59 -15.73
C ALA A 166 9.15 -12.74 -14.69
N LYS A 167 10.33 -13.34 -14.45
CA LYS A 167 10.53 -14.36 -13.40
C LYS A 167 10.20 -13.84 -11.99
N VAL A 168 10.36 -12.55 -11.74
CA VAL A 168 9.95 -11.93 -10.46
C VAL A 168 8.43 -12.04 -10.29
N ALA A 169 7.67 -11.77 -11.35
CA ALA A 169 6.21 -11.91 -11.34
C ALA A 169 5.76 -13.36 -11.19
N VAL A 170 6.40 -14.30 -11.91
CA VAL A 170 6.13 -15.74 -11.77
C VAL A 170 6.30 -16.17 -10.33
N LYS A 171 7.45 -15.84 -9.70
CA LYS A 171 7.70 -16.13 -8.29
C LYS A 171 6.64 -15.53 -7.37
N ALA A 172 6.26 -14.26 -7.57
CA ALA A 172 5.25 -13.60 -6.77
C ALA A 172 3.90 -14.33 -6.84
N HIS A 173 3.48 -14.77 -8.03
CA HIS A 173 2.25 -15.52 -8.20
C HIS A 173 2.31 -16.94 -7.60
N GLN A 174 3.45 -17.63 -7.69
CA GLN A 174 3.65 -18.93 -7.03
C GLN A 174 3.48 -18.83 -5.52
N VAL A 175 4.04 -17.78 -4.89
CA VAL A 175 3.89 -17.56 -3.44
C VAL A 175 2.47 -17.11 -3.07
N ALA A 176 1.83 -16.29 -3.92
CA ALA A 176 0.50 -15.76 -3.68
C ALA A 176 -0.60 -16.84 -3.58
N VAL A 177 -0.42 -18.02 -4.19
CA VAL A 177 -1.37 -19.14 -4.05
C VAL A 177 -1.55 -19.56 -2.59
N HIS A 178 -0.48 -19.48 -1.79
CA HIS A 178 -0.47 -19.86 -0.38
C HIS A 178 -0.91 -18.74 0.56
N ASN A 179 -1.08 -17.51 0.05
CA ASN A 179 -1.51 -16.36 0.85
C ASN A 179 -3.02 -16.15 0.72
N GLU A 180 -3.76 -16.41 1.79
CA GLU A 180 -5.22 -16.24 1.81
C GLU A 180 -5.69 -14.78 1.62
N TYR A 181 -4.83 -13.82 1.94
CA TYR A 181 -5.11 -12.39 1.79
C TYR A 181 -4.84 -11.86 0.39
N ALA A 182 -4.07 -12.59 -0.44
CA ALA A 182 -3.73 -12.15 -1.78
C ALA A 182 -4.95 -12.11 -2.70
N ARG A 183 -5.02 -11.06 -3.53
CA ARG A 183 -6.09 -10.89 -4.52
C ARG A 183 -6.00 -11.92 -5.65
N PHE A 184 -4.79 -12.16 -6.18
CA PHE A 184 -4.53 -13.08 -7.28
C PHE A 184 -3.86 -14.34 -6.74
N ARG A 185 -4.66 -15.40 -6.57
CA ARG A 185 -4.21 -16.69 -6.05
C ARG A 185 -4.13 -17.73 -7.16
N LYS A 186 -3.43 -17.38 -8.22
CA LYS A 186 -3.23 -18.24 -9.40
C LYS A 186 -1.78 -18.19 -9.84
N GLU A 187 -1.20 -19.35 -10.08
CA GLU A 187 0.11 -19.45 -10.72
C GLU A 187 0.02 -19.09 -12.19
N PHE A 188 1.08 -18.51 -12.71
CA PHE A 188 1.26 -18.25 -14.13
C PHE A 188 2.63 -18.76 -14.57
N SER A 189 2.67 -19.32 -15.78
CA SER A 189 3.94 -19.64 -16.43
C SER A 189 4.66 -18.38 -16.88
N LEU A 190 5.96 -18.51 -17.18
CA LEU A 190 6.73 -17.41 -17.74
C LEU A 190 6.16 -16.93 -19.08
N GLU A 191 5.72 -17.86 -19.92
CA GLU A 191 5.09 -17.57 -21.22
C GLU A 191 3.76 -16.81 -21.05
N GLU A 192 2.92 -17.19 -20.08
CA GLU A 192 1.68 -16.49 -19.78
C GLU A 192 1.92 -15.07 -19.24
N VAL A 193 3.01 -14.85 -18.50
CA VAL A 193 3.41 -13.51 -18.03
C VAL A 193 3.86 -12.65 -19.18
N LEU A 194 4.80 -13.13 -19.99
CA LEU A 194 5.36 -12.39 -21.14
C LEU A 194 4.31 -12.15 -22.23
N GLY A 195 3.41 -13.11 -22.47
CA GLY A 195 2.36 -13.01 -23.47
C GLY A 195 1.13 -12.23 -23.03
N SER A 196 1.11 -11.67 -21.83
CA SER A 196 -0.04 -10.86 -21.39
C SER A 196 -0.07 -9.47 -22.05
N ALA A 197 -1.25 -8.81 -22.04
CA ALA A 197 -1.42 -7.53 -22.72
C ALA A 197 -0.37 -6.50 -22.27
N LEU A 198 0.22 -5.81 -23.22
CA LEU A 198 1.21 -4.77 -22.94
C LEU A 198 0.56 -3.56 -22.27
N VAL A 199 1.14 -3.10 -21.18
CA VAL A 199 0.72 -1.86 -20.47
C VAL A 199 1.60 -0.70 -20.89
N SER A 200 2.92 -0.90 -20.83
CA SER A 200 3.93 0.06 -21.28
C SER A 200 5.20 -0.72 -21.55
N ASP A 201 5.77 -0.58 -22.74
CA ASP A 201 6.96 -1.31 -23.16
C ASP A 201 8.16 -1.09 -22.18
N PRO A 202 8.78 -2.14 -21.64
CA PRO A 202 8.62 -3.57 -21.89
C PRO A 202 7.67 -4.31 -20.94
N MET A 203 6.79 -3.65 -20.25
CA MET A 203 6.02 -4.18 -19.13
C MET A 203 4.62 -4.70 -19.52
N PRO A 204 4.41 -6.03 -19.63
CA PRO A 204 3.09 -6.63 -19.80
C PRO A 204 2.27 -6.56 -18.49
N SER A 205 0.95 -6.70 -18.60
CA SER A 205 0.02 -6.49 -17.50
C SER A 205 0.24 -7.42 -16.30
N ARG A 206 0.56 -8.69 -16.52
CA ARG A 206 0.81 -9.64 -15.44
C ARG A 206 2.14 -9.40 -14.73
N TRP A 207 3.07 -8.78 -15.40
CA TRP A 207 4.31 -8.31 -14.78
C TRP A 207 4.07 -7.03 -13.99
N THR A 208 3.36 -6.04 -14.59
CA THR A 208 3.09 -4.74 -13.95
C THR A 208 2.22 -4.87 -12.69
N PHE A 209 1.26 -5.80 -12.68
CA PHE A 209 0.28 -5.97 -11.61
C PHE A 209 0.40 -7.35 -10.94
N SER A 210 1.62 -7.83 -10.77
CA SER A 210 1.88 -9.14 -10.18
C SER A 210 1.73 -9.18 -8.65
N SER A 211 1.72 -8.02 -8.03
CA SER A 211 1.66 -7.91 -6.57
C SER A 211 0.25 -7.53 -6.12
N SER A 212 -0.40 -8.36 -5.41
CA SER A 212 -1.56 -8.11 -4.55
C SER A 212 -2.57 -9.21 -4.58
#